data_0ea31a0e5c9a941c32d6c79be0be1d25
#
_entry.id   0ea31a0e5c9a941c32d6c79be0be1d25
#
_cell.length_a   1.000
_cell.length_b   1.000
_cell.length_c   1.000
_cell.angle_alpha   90.00
_cell.angle_beta   90.00
_cell.angle_gamma   90.00
#
_symmetry.space_group_name_H-M   'P 1'
#
loop_
_entity.id
_entity.type
_entity.pdbx_description
1 polymer ?
#
loop_
_entity_poly.entity_id
_entity_poly.type
_entity_poly.pdbx_seq_one_letter_code
_entity_poly.pdbx_strand_id
1 'polypeptide(L)'
;LVGRFAQFVDRHAGVPVLLVLLFLSALFPVIVFPAHGIGDMVPLDLYFSYDPDQVHSHLSALGEQGRRAYAGMLLISDMVFPLFYTSALSVALVLVLRSKLAPGHRRLCLFPFLVVIADWCENLCLATAVRAYPDSVDTVVRIASTSTSLKWVLLAVTLLMLLAAAVYRLVQKKG
;
A
#
# COMPACT_ATOMS: atom_id res chain seq x y z
N LEU A 1 15.20 -9.01 14.35
CA LEU A 1 14.04 -8.10 14.25
C LEU A 1 12.92 -8.75 13.43
N VAL A 2 13.15 -9.13 12.18
CA VAL A 2 12.13 -9.72 11.26
C VAL A 2 11.44 -10.94 11.85
N GLY A 3 12.20 -11.86 12.47
CA GLY A 3 11.65 -13.06 13.11
C GLY A 3 10.75 -12.75 14.30
N ARG A 4 11.08 -11.75 15.11
CA ARG A 4 10.26 -11.30 16.24
C ARG A 4 8.96 -10.65 15.76
N PHE A 5 9.01 -9.87 14.69
CA PHE A 5 7.84 -9.25 14.07
C PHE A 5 6.90 -10.31 13.45
N ALA A 6 7.45 -11.31 12.75
CA ALA A 6 6.65 -12.42 12.24
C ALA A 6 5.95 -13.19 13.37
N GLN A 7 6.64 -13.43 14.49
CA GLN A 7 6.03 -14.06 15.67
C GLN A 7 4.95 -13.19 16.32
N PHE A 8 5.15 -11.88 16.38
CA PHE A 8 4.14 -10.94 16.86
C PHE A 8 2.88 -10.99 16.02
N VAL A 9 3.00 -10.90 14.68
CA VAL A 9 1.87 -11.01 13.76
C VAL A 9 1.17 -12.37 13.92
N ASP A 10 1.93 -13.47 13.97
CA ASP A 10 1.36 -14.82 14.16
C ASP A 10 0.60 -14.97 15.48
N ARG A 11 1.12 -14.39 16.57
CA ARG A 11 0.46 -14.43 17.89
C ARG A 11 -0.86 -13.68 17.91
N HIS A 12 -0.94 -12.53 17.25
CA HIS A 12 -2.11 -11.66 17.28
C HIS A 12 -3.07 -11.89 16.09
N ALA A 13 -2.68 -12.72 15.11
CA ALA A 13 -3.53 -13.03 13.97
C ALA A 13 -4.78 -13.80 14.42
N GLY A 14 -5.92 -13.18 14.21
CA GLY A 14 -7.26 -13.73 14.49
C GLY A 14 -8.30 -13.16 13.55
N VAL A 15 -9.43 -13.85 13.41
CA VAL A 15 -10.55 -13.39 12.57
C VAL A 15 -11.05 -12.01 13.01
N PRO A 16 -11.21 -11.69 14.32
CA PRO A 16 -11.63 -10.34 14.73
C PRO A 16 -10.64 -9.26 14.29
N VAL A 17 -9.33 -9.51 14.40
CA VAL A 17 -8.28 -8.57 13.96
C VAL A 17 -8.35 -8.36 12.46
N LEU A 18 -8.53 -9.44 11.67
CA LEU A 18 -8.71 -9.34 10.23
C LEU A 18 -9.91 -8.47 9.86
N LEU A 19 -11.07 -8.69 10.51
CA LEU A 19 -12.29 -7.92 10.24
C LEU A 19 -12.13 -6.43 10.55
N VAL A 20 -11.48 -6.11 11.68
CA VAL A 20 -11.18 -4.72 12.04
C VAL A 20 -10.26 -4.07 11.00
N LEU A 21 -9.19 -4.74 10.59
CA LEU A 21 -8.26 -4.21 9.58
C LEU A 21 -8.92 -4.03 8.22
N LEU A 22 -9.76 -4.97 7.79
CA LEU A 22 -10.54 -4.85 6.55
C LEU A 22 -11.53 -3.69 6.62
N PHE A 23 -12.22 -3.54 7.75
CA PHE A 23 -13.12 -2.41 7.98
C PHE A 23 -12.40 -1.07 7.91
N LEU A 24 -11.25 -0.94 8.59
CA LEU A 24 -10.42 0.27 8.53
C LEU A 24 -9.90 0.52 7.09
N SER A 25 -9.47 -0.53 6.37
CA SER A 25 -9.01 -0.41 4.98
C SER A 25 -10.11 0.06 4.02
N ALA A 26 -11.36 -0.32 4.27
CA ALA A 26 -12.50 0.12 3.46
C ALA A 26 -12.98 1.53 3.85
N LEU A 27 -12.99 1.83 5.14
CA LEU A 27 -13.52 3.08 5.66
C LEU A 27 -12.58 4.27 5.44
N PHE A 28 -11.26 4.04 5.62
CA PHE A 28 -10.26 5.10 5.58
C PHE A 28 -10.27 5.91 4.26
N PRO A 29 -10.22 5.29 3.06
CA PRO A 29 -10.23 6.03 1.80
C PRO A 29 -11.55 6.80 1.59
N VAL A 30 -12.67 6.31 2.11
CA VAL A 30 -13.98 6.95 1.95
C VAL A 30 -14.10 8.21 2.80
N ILE A 31 -13.50 8.24 3.98
CA ILE A 31 -13.63 9.36 4.93
C ILE A 31 -12.45 10.32 4.82
N VAL A 32 -11.22 9.79 4.76
CA VAL A 32 -10.01 10.60 4.94
C VAL A 32 -9.58 11.28 3.65
N PHE A 33 -9.62 10.59 2.50
CA PHE A 33 -9.15 11.18 1.25
C PHE A 33 -10.01 12.35 0.77
N PRO A 34 -11.36 12.28 0.79
CA PRO A 34 -12.18 13.42 0.42
C PRO A 34 -11.98 14.64 1.32
N ALA A 35 -11.62 14.42 2.60
CA ALA A 35 -11.38 15.52 3.54
C ALA A 35 -10.15 16.38 3.17
N HIS A 36 -9.24 15.91 2.32
CA HIS A 36 -8.11 16.71 1.84
C HIS A 36 -8.50 17.76 0.79
N GLY A 37 -9.67 17.65 0.16
CA GLY A 37 -10.18 18.68 -0.76
C GLY A 37 -9.41 18.81 -2.08
N ILE A 38 -8.83 17.72 -2.59
CA ILE A 38 -8.22 17.69 -3.93
C ILE A 38 -9.25 17.64 -5.07
N GLY A 39 -10.55 17.73 -4.74
CA GLY A 39 -11.64 17.68 -5.69
C GLY A 39 -11.78 16.32 -6.37
N ASP A 40 -12.25 16.33 -7.63
CA ASP A 40 -12.44 15.12 -8.43
C ASP A 40 -11.13 14.63 -9.12
N MET A 41 -9.98 15.20 -8.75
CA MET A 41 -8.70 14.81 -9.32
C MET A 41 -8.33 13.40 -8.86
N VAL A 42 -8.03 12.53 -9.82
CA VAL A 42 -7.55 11.17 -9.54
C VAL A 42 -6.11 11.24 -9.04
N PRO A 43 -5.79 10.76 -7.83
CA PRO A 43 -4.42 10.73 -7.33
C PRO A 43 -3.49 9.92 -8.24
N LEU A 44 -2.22 10.36 -8.35
CA LEU A 44 -1.24 9.74 -9.25
C LEU A 44 -0.91 8.28 -8.88
N ASP A 45 -0.99 7.93 -7.62
CA ASP A 45 -0.74 6.59 -7.08
C ASP A 45 -1.78 5.53 -7.50
N LEU A 46 -2.90 5.95 -8.07
CA LEU A 46 -3.90 5.04 -8.67
C LEU A 46 -3.57 4.64 -10.11
N TYR A 47 -2.64 5.32 -10.78
CA TYR A 47 -2.11 4.88 -12.06
C TYR A 47 -1.08 3.75 -11.84
N PHE A 48 -0.83 2.95 -12.86
CA PHE A 48 0.24 1.95 -12.79
C PHE A 48 1.63 2.59 -12.95
N SER A 49 1.72 3.65 -13.77
CA SER A 49 2.93 4.44 -13.99
C SER A 49 2.55 5.82 -14.50
N TYR A 50 3.45 6.78 -14.40
CA TYR A 50 3.31 8.14 -14.91
C TYR A 50 4.69 8.71 -15.27
N ASP A 51 4.73 9.72 -16.13
CA ASP A 51 5.94 10.44 -16.54
C ASP A 51 6.02 11.84 -15.92
N PRO A 52 7.17 12.55 -16.06
CA PRO A 52 7.33 13.90 -15.50
C PRO A 52 6.33 14.92 -16.05
N ASP A 53 5.95 14.83 -17.33
CA ASP A 53 5.01 15.78 -17.96
C ASP A 53 3.60 15.57 -17.42
N GLN A 54 3.19 14.32 -17.19
CA GLN A 54 1.93 14.00 -16.53
C GLN A 54 1.87 14.54 -15.11
N VAL A 55 2.95 14.38 -14.32
CA VAL A 55 3.02 14.92 -12.96
C VAL A 55 2.97 16.44 -12.97
N HIS A 56 3.74 17.10 -13.85
CA HIS A 56 3.72 18.56 -13.96
C HIS A 56 2.33 19.08 -14.33
N SER A 57 1.67 18.46 -15.32
CA SER A 57 0.31 18.81 -15.74
C SER A 57 -0.70 18.62 -14.60
N HIS A 58 -0.60 17.50 -13.86
CA HIS A 58 -1.44 17.23 -12.68
C HIS A 58 -1.26 18.29 -11.60
N LEU A 59 -0.01 18.63 -11.26
CA LEU A 59 0.30 19.68 -10.26
C LEU A 59 -0.15 21.08 -10.70
N SER A 60 -0.09 21.35 -12.00
CA SER A 60 -0.61 22.61 -12.57
C SER A 60 -2.12 22.71 -12.41
N ALA A 61 -2.84 21.65 -12.74
CA ALA A 61 -4.31 21.58 -12.66
C ALA A 61 -4.84 21.72 -11.22
N LEU A 62 -4.09 21.21 -10.23
CA LEU A 62 -4.46 21.31 -8.81
C LEU A 62 -4.46 22.76 -8.30
N GLY A 63 -3.72 23.67 -8.92
CA GLY A 63 -3.51 25.01 -8.38
C GLY A 63 -2.74 25.00 -7.04
N GLU A 64 -2.50 26.15 -6.45
CA GLU A 64 -1.68 26.24 -5.24
C GLU A 64 -2.34 25.56 -4.03
N GLN A 65 -3.63 25.81 -3.81
CA GLN A 65 -4.36 25.21 -2.68
C GLN A 65 -4.47 23.69 -2.82
N GLY A 66 -4.76 23.19 -4.02
CA GLY A 66 -4.83 21.74 -4.29
C GLY A 66 -3.47 21.06 -4.12
N ARG A 67 -2.36 21.69 -4.53
CA ARG A 67 -1.01 21.14 -4.28
C ARG A 67 -0.69 21.04 -2.78
N ARG A 68 -1.08 22.02 -1.97
CA ARG A 68 -0.91 21.93 -0.50
C ARG A 68 -1.72 20.80 0.10
N ALA A 69 -2.97 20.66 -0.34
CA ALA A 69 -3.86 19.57 0.08
C ALA A 69 -3.30 18.20 -0.33
N TYR A 70 -2.82 18.07 -1.58
CA TYR A 70 -2.22 16.85 -2.10
C TYR A 70 -0.95 16.45 -1.34
N ALA A 71 -0.06 17.40 -1.05
CA ALA A 71 1.12 17.14 -0.20
C ALA A 71 0.73 16.65 1.20
N GLY A 72 -0.31 17.22 1.80
CA GLY A 72 -0.85 16.77 3.08
C GLY A 72 -1.41 15.35 3.01
N MET A 73 -2.12 15.02 1.93
CA MET A 73 -2.63 13.66 1.69
C MET A 73 -1.47 12.65 1.60
N LEU A 74 -0.48 12.91 0.74
CA LEU A 74 0.68 12.04 0.55
C LEU A 74 1.48 11.80 1.85
N LEU A 75 1.73 12.86 2.64
CA LEU A 75 2.61 12.77 3.81
C LEU A 75 1.91 12.35 5.11
N ILE A 76 0.59 12.36 5.16
CA ILE A 76 -0.18 12.00 6.36
C ILE A 76 -1.03 10.78 6.08
N SER A 77 -2.01 10.91 5.19
CA SER A 77 -3.01 9.86 4.99
C SER A 77 -2.46 8.64 4.28
N ASP A 78 -1.71 8.86 3.19
CA ASP A 78 -1.09 7.79 2.43
C ASP A 78 0.12 7.14 3.13
N MET A 79 0.70 7.78 4.14
CA MET A 79 1.69 7.11 4.99
C MET A 79 1.05 6.10 5.95
N VAL A 80 -0.22 6.29 6.30
CA VAL A 80 -0.96 5.43 7.26
C VAL A 80 -1.78 4.36 6.56
N PHE A 81 -2.44 4.71 5.46
CA PHE A 81 -3.38 3.83 4.76
C PHE A 81 -2.80 2.46 4.37
N PRO A 82 -1.59 2.36 3.78
CA PRO A 82 -1.02 1.07 3.40
C PRO A 82 -0.76 0.13 4.57
N LEU A 83 -0.59 0.66 5.79
CA LEU A 83 -0.43 -0.16 6.98
C LEU A 83 -1.69 -0.98 7.29
N PHE A 84 -2.89 -0.45 7.03
CA PHE A 84 -4.13 -1.18 7.30
C PHE A 84 -4.31 -2.37 6.37
N TYR A 85 -4.29 -2.15 5.05
CA TYR A 85 -4.56 -3.24 4.10
C TYR A 85 -3.41 -4.25 4.03
N THR A 86 -2.16 -3.83 4.18
CA THR A 86 -1.04 -4.78 4.21
C THR A 86 -1.03 -5.62 5.49
N SER A 87 -1.42 -5.03 6.63
CA SER A 87 -1.63 -5.80 7.86
C SER A 87 -2.78 -6.79 7.72
N ALA A 88 -3.90 -6.39 7.08
CA ALA A 88 -5.00 -7.30 6.78
C ALA A 88 -4.54 -8.48 5.92
N LEU A 89 -3.80 -8.21 4.83
CA LEU A 89 -3.24 -9.26 3.96
C LEU A 89 -2.26 -10.17 4.71
N SER A 90 -1.41 -9.61 5.56
CA SER A 90 -0.48 -10.37 6.40
C SER A 90 -1.21 -11.29 7.36
N VAL A 91 -2.23 -10.78 8.07
CA VAL A 91 -3.07 -11.58 8.97
C VAL A 91 -3.83 -12.66 8.21
N ALA A 92 -4.39 -12.34 7.02
CA ALA A 92 -5.06 -13.32 6.17
C ALA A 92 -4.12 -14.46 5.76
N LEU A 93 -2.88 -14.15 5.33
CA LEU A 93 -1.86 -15.16 5.01
C LEU A 93 -1.54 -16.05 6.23
N VAL A 94 -1.37 -15.46 7.41
CA VAL A 94 -1.17 -16.23 8.65
C VAL A 94 -2.33 -17.19 8.90
N LEU A 95 -3.57 -16.71 8.85
CA LEU A 95 -4.76 -17.52 9.12
C LEU A 95 -4.92 -18.69 8.14
N VAL A 96 -4.56 -18.46 6.87
CA VAL A 96 -4.63 -19.52 5.84
C VAL A 96 -3.48 -20.52 5.98
N LEU A 97 -2.26 -20.05 6.29
CA LEU A 97 -1.04 -20.88 6.24
C LEU A 97 -0.59 -21.43 7.61
N ARG A 98 -1.13 -20.95 8.74
CA ARG A 98 -0.67 -21.26 10.10
C ARG A 98 -0.45 -22.75 10.37
N SER A 99 -1.34 -23.60 9.89
CA SER A 99 -1.26 -25.05 10.11
C SER A 99 -0.31 -25.78 9.14
N LYS A 100 0.22 -25.11 8.14
CA LYS A 100 0.94 -25.70 7.00
C LYS A 100 2.39 -25.21 6.87
N LEU A 101 2.70 -24.05 7.41
CA LEU A 101 4.05 -23.50 7.35
C LEU A 101 4.91 -23.97 8.52
N ALA A 102 6.08 -24.52 8.20
CA ALA A 102 7.13 -24.68 9.20
C ALA A 102 7.52 -23.31 9.80
N PRO A 103 7.97 -23.26 11.06
CA PRO A 103 8.30 -22.01 11.75
C PRO A 103 9.22 -21.06 10.96
N GLY A 104 10.15 -21.61 10.15
CA GLY A 104 11.06 -20.83 9.31
C GLY A 104 10.38 -20.08 8.16
N HIS A 105 9.25 -20.55 7.65
CA HIS A 105 8.52 -19.96 6.52
C HIS A 105 7.49 -18.90 6.94
N ARG A 106 7.26 -18.70 8.24
CA ARG A 106 6.34 -17.68 8.76
C ARG A 106 6.69 -16.26 8.31
N ARG A 107 7.96 -16.02 7.95
CA ARG A 107 8.41 -14.73 7.40
C ARG A 107 7.73 -14.37 6.08
N LEU A 108 7.24 -15.35 5.32
CA LEU A 108 6.48 -15.11 4.08
C LEU A 108 5.21 -14.29 4.33
N CYS A 109 4.61 -14.41 5.52
CA CYS A 109 3.45 -13.61 5.89
C CYS A 109 3.76 -12.12 6.07
N LEU A 110 5.03 -11.73 6.10
CA LEU A 110 5.47 -10.32 6.11
C LEU A 110 5.68 -9.73 4.72
N PHE A 111 5.58 -10.53 3.66
CA PHE A 111 5.74 -10.07 2.29
C PHE A 111 4.86 -8.86 1.94
N PRO A 112 3.57 -8.76 2.39
CA PRO A 112 2.73 -7.60 2.11
C PRO A 112 3.34 -6.26 2.56
N PHE A 113 4.17 -6.25 3.60
CA PHE A 113 4.79 -5.00 4.08
C PHE A 113 5.84 -4.41 3.12
N LEU A 114 6.29 -5.15 2.10
CA LEU A 114 7.11 -4.58 1.02
C LEU A 114 6.32 -3.56 0.20
N VAL A 115 4.99 -3.71 0.12
CA VAL A 115 4.09 -2.73 -0.51
C VAL A 115 4.17 -1.39 0.21
N VAL A 116 4.20 -1.39 1.56
CA VAL A 116 4.34 -0.17 2.38
C VAL A 116 5.61 0.58 2.03
N ILE A 117 6.73 -0.14 1.88
CA ILE A 117 8.03 0.48 1.56
C ILE A 117 7.99 1.16 0.19
N ALA A 118 7.42 0.48 -0.82
CA ALA A 118 7.27 1.02 -2.16
C ALA A 118 6.34 2.25 -2.17
N ASP A 119 5.21 2.18 -1.47
CA ASP A 119 4.23 3.25 -1.34
C ASP A 119 4.81 4.48 -0.63
N TRP A 120 5.51 4.29 0.47
CA TRP A 120 6.18 5.39 1.18
C TRP A 120 7.27 6.06 0.33
N CYS A 121 8.03 5.28 -0.45
CA CYS A 121 9.01 5.82 -1.38
C CYS A 121 8.33 6.68 -2.46
N GLU A 122 7.24 6.21 -3.05
CA GLU A 122 6.42 6.97 -3.98
C GLU A 122 5.95 8.29 -3.37
N ASN A 123 5.31 8.24 -2.21
CA ASN A 123 4.70 9.39 -1.54
C ASN A 123 5.74 10.47 -1.19
N LEU A 124 6.92 10.07 -0.70
CA LEU A 124 8.02 10.98 -0.42
C LEU A 124 8.56 11.65 -1.69
N CYS A 125 8.69 10.89 -2.78
CA CYS A 125 9.13 11.43 -4.07
C CYS A 125 8.09 12.39 -4.66
N LEU A 126 6.79 12.04 -4.66
CA LEU A 126 5.72 12.92 -5.12
C LEU A 126 5.62 14.20 -4.27
N ALA A 127 5.72 14.08 -2.94
CA ALA A 127 5.74 15.25 -2.06
C ALA A 127 6.95 16.16 -2.35
N THR A 128 8.08 15.59 -2.76
CA THR A 128 9.25 16.36 -3.21
C THR A 128 8.94 17.09 -4.52
N ALA A 129 8.28 16.44 -5.49
CA ALA A 129 7.87 17.08 -6.74
C ALA A 129 6.86 18.22 -6.49
N VAL A 130 5.90 18.03 -5.58
CA VAL A 130 4.96 19.09 -5.18
C VAL A 130 5.70 20.31 -4.61
N ARG A 131 6.72 20.09 -3.78
CA ARG A 131 7.51 21.19 -3.18
C ARG A 131 8.41 21.92 -4.18
N ALA A 132 8.91 21.20 -5.18
CA ALA A 132 9.76 21.77 -6.21
C ALA A 132 8.98 22.57 -7.27
N TYR A 133 7.67 22.33 -7.41
CA TYR A 133 6.86 22.98 -8.42
C TYR A 133 6.97 24.50 -8.38
N PRO A 134 7.16 25.24 -9.51
CA PRO A 134 7.03 24.74 -10.91
C PRO A 134 8.29 24.07 -11.49
N ASP A 135 9.41 23.99 -10.76
CA ASP A 135 10.63 23.37 -11.24
C ASP A 135 10.42 21.86 -11.43
N SER A 136 10.96 21.29 -12.52
CA SER A 136 10.89 19.87 -12.78
C SER A 136 11.97 19.11 -12.01
N VAL A 137 11.60 17.97 -11.44
CA VAL A 137 12.49 17.02 -10.75
C VAL A 137 12.35 15.64 -11.34
N ASP A 138 12.61 15.51 -12.65
CA ASP A 138 12.35 14.33 -13.47
C ASP A 138 12.85 13.03 -12.87
N THR A 139 14.07 13.02 -12.34
CA THR A 139 14.64 11.83 -11.70
C THR A 139 13.80 11.39 -10.50
N VAL A 140 13.36 12.33 -9.68
CA VAL A 140 12.52 12.03 -8.49
C VAL A 140 11.16 11.48 -8.93
N VAL A 141 10.56 12.08 -9.96
CA VAL A 141 9.29 11.60 -10.54
C VAL A 141 9.44 10.18 -11.12
N ARG A 142 10.52 9.88 -11.81
CA ARG A 142 10.79 8.52 -12.33
C ARG A 142 10.96 7.49 -11.22
N ILE A 143 11.59 7.87 -10.10
CA ILE A 143 11.68 7.01 -8.91
C ILE A 143 10.28 6.79 -8.33
N ALA A 144 9.46 7.84 -8.20
CA ALA A 144 8.08 7.73 -7.75
C ALA A 144 7.28 6.75 -8.63
N SER A 145 7.27 6.97 -9.94
CA SER A 145 6.55 6.12 -10.91
C SER A 145 7.01 4.64 -10.86
N THR A 146 8.32 4.41 -10.71
CA THR A 146 8.86 3.05 -10.54
C THR A 146 8.37 2.43 -9.24
N SER A 147 8.33 3.20 -8.16
CA SER A 147 7.82 2.75 -6.85
C SER A 147 6.33 2.43 -6.91
N THR A 148 5.53 3.22 -7.65
CA THR A 148 4.12 2.95 -7.92
C THR A 148 3.94 1.61 -8.64
N SER A 149 4.68 1.41 -9.73
CA SER A 149 4.63 0.13 -10.49
C SER A 149 5.03 -1.05 -9.60
N LEU A 150 6.09 -0.89 -8.80
CA LEU A 150 6.53 -1.92 -7.86
C LEU A 150 5.47 -2.22 -6.79
N LYS A 151 4.82 -1.19 -6.23
CA LYS A 151 3.71 -1.31 -5.29
C LYS A 151 2.59 -2.19 -5.85
N TRP A 152 2.13 -1.91 -7.07
CA TRP A 152 1.08 -2.67 -7.73
C TRP A 152 1.48 -4.12 -8.01
N VAL A 153 2.72 -4.36 -8.47
CA VAL A 153 3.24 -5.71 -8.68
C VAL A 153 3.32 -6.49 -7.37
N LEU A 154 3.86 -5.90 -6.30
CA LEU A 154 3.94 -6.53 -4.98
C LEU A 154 2.56 -6.86 -4.42
N LEU A 155 1.59 -5.97 -4.61
CA LEU A 155 0.21 -6.20 -4.20
C LEU A 155 -0.40 -7.38 -4.97
N ALA A 156 -0.24 -7.42 -6.30
CA ALA A 156 -0.72 -8.51 -7.14
C ALA A 156 -0.09 -9.86 -6.72
N VAL A 157 1.22 -9.90 -6.49
CA VAL A 157 1.92 -11.10 -5.98
C VAL A 157 1.35 -11.53 -4.62
N THR A 158 1.10 -10.59 -3.71
CA THR A 158 0.50 -10.88 -2.40
C THR A 158 -0.88 -11.53 -2.54
N LEU A 159 -1.73 -11.00 -3.42
CA LEU A 159 -3.06 -11.55 -3.67
C LEU A 159 -2.98 -12.95 -4.32
N LEU A 160 -2.05 -13.16 -5.24
CA LEU A 160 -1.81 -14.49 -5.82
C LEU A 160 -1.31 -15.49 -4.78
N MET A 161 -0.42 -15.09 -3.87
CA MET A 161 0.02 -15.92 -2.75
C MET A 161 -1.16 -16.32 -1.85
N LEU A 162 -2.04 -15.37 -1.53
CA LEU A 162 -3.22 -15.62 -0.70
C LEU A 162 -4.19 -16.57 -1.40
N LEU A 163 -4.44 -16.36 -2.69
CA LEU A 163 -5.29 -17.24 -3.50
C LEU A 163 -4.73 -18.68 -3.57
N ALA A 164 -3.44 -18.80 -3.89
CA ALA A 164 -2.78 -20.12 -3.95
C ALA A 164 -2.84 -20.85 -2.60
N ALA A 165 -2.61 -20.12 -1.50
CA ALA A 165 -2.70 -20.65 -0.15
C ALA A 165 -4.13 -21.12 0.20
N ALA A 166 -5.14 -20.34 -0.20
CA ALA A 166 -6.55 -20.68 0.03
C ALA A 166 -6.96 -21.93 -0.77
N VAL A 167 -6.61 -21.99 -2.05
CA VAL A 167 -6.87 -23.16 -2.92
C VAL A 167 -6.18 -24.40 -2.35
N TYR A 168 -4.92 -24.32 -1.99
CA TYR A 168 -4.18 -25.43 -1.38
C TYR A 168 -4.89 -25.97 -0.12
N ARG A 169 -5.37 -25.07 0.73
CA ARG A 169 -6.11 -25.44 1.95
C ARG A 169 -7.43 -26.15 1.65
N LEU A 170 -8.16 -25.71 0.61
CA LEU A 170 -9.43 -26.32 0.20
C LEU A 170 -9.24 -27.74 -0.36
N VAL A 171 -8.21 -27.94 -1.18
CA VAL A 171 -7.88 -29.25 -1.75
C VAL A 171 -7.52 -30.27 -0.66
N GLN A 172 -6.69 -29.85 0.31
CA GLN A 172 -6.31 -30.74 1.42
C GLN A 172 -7.43 -31.07 2.42
N LYS A 173 -8.53 -30.31 2.44
CA LYS A 173 -9.69 -30.67 3.29
C LYS A 173 -10.57 -31.75 2.69
N LYS A 174 -10.45 -32.00 1.37
CA LYS A 174 -11.27 -32.95 0.64
C LYS A 174 -10.62 -34.36 0.49
N GLY A 175 -9.34 -34.48 0.77
CA GLY A 175 -8.61 -35.75 0.82
C GLY A 175 -8.35 -36.18 2.27
#